data_250bf06c7e5f571a7b4800d3eca59d75
#
_entry.id   250bf06c7e5f571a7b4800d3eca59d75
#
_cell.length_a   1.000
_cell.length_b   1.000
_cell.length_c   1.000
_cell.angle_alpha   90.00
_cell.angle_beta   90.00
_cell.angle_gamma   90.00
#
_symmetry.space_group_name_H-M   'P 1'
#
loop_
_entity.id
_entity.type
_entity.pdbx_description
1 polymer ?
#
loop_
_entity_poly.entity_id
_entity_poly.type
_entity_poly.pdbx_seq_one_letter_code
_entity_poly.pdbx_strand_id
1 'polypeptide(L)'
;MKSVRAAYASRWHWGVVGGRINFARGEWKVSRCCAEAGRSQAAIHHANLYMEACKAEDFGPFDLAFAHGGLARAFRVADRQEEAAQHTEAAREVGKDIESDQDRAWLFENLM
;
A
#
# COMPACT_ATOMS: atom_id res chain seq x y z
N MET A 1 -14.20 -4.30 -11.97
CA MET A 1 -13.24 -4.44 -13.07
C MET A 1 -12.74 -3.10 -13.60
N LYS A 2 -13.62 -2.13 -13.80
CA LYS A 2 -13.20 -0.81 -14.29
C LYS A 2 -12.19 -0.12 -13.36
N SER A 3 -12.39 -0.17 -12.05
CA SER A 3 -11.49 0.48 -11.09
C SER A 3 -10.08 -0.13 -11.11
N VAL A 4 -9.98 -1.46 -11.22
CA VAL A 4 -8.68 -2.15 -11.30
C VAL A 4 -7.96 -1.77 -12.60
N ARG A 5 -8.69 -1.75 -13.70
CA ARG A 5 -8.14 -1.37 -15.01
C ARG A 5 -7.65 0.07 -15.02
N ALA A 6 -8.44 0.98 -14.46
CA ALA A 6 -8.05 2.38 -14.35
C ALA A 6 -6.80 2.56 -13.48
N ALA A 7 -6.69 1.79 -12.39
CA ALA A 7 -5.52 1.84 -11.51
C ALA A 7 -4.25 1.36 -12.24
N TYR A 8 -4.34 0.32 -13.07
CA TYR A 8 -3.19 -0.14 -13.86
C TYR A 8 -2.75 0.93 -14.85
N ALA A 9 -3.68 1.57 -15.53
CA ALA A 9 -3.37 2.64 -16.47
C ALA A 9 -2.71 3.84 -15.77
N SER A 10 -3.24 4.23 -14.61
CA SER A 10 -2.69 5.31 -13.79
C SER A 10 -1.26 4.99 -13.33
N ARG A 11 -1.02 3.76 -12.88
CA ARG A 11 0.31 3.32 -12.46
C ARG A 11 1.31 3.42 -13.61
N TRP A 12 0.94 2.98 -14.80
CA TRP A 12 1.79 3.05 -15.98
C TRP A 12 2.18 4.50 -16.30
N HIS A 13 1.19 5.38 -16.32
CA HIS A 13 1.42 6.79 -16.59
C HIS A 13 2.39 7.42 -15.57
N TRP A 14 2.16 7.14 -14.30
CA TRP A 14 2.98 7.69 -13.23
C TRP A 14 4.40 7.12 -13.23
N GLY A 15 4.56 5.85 -13.57
CA GLY A 15 5.87 5.23 -13.70
C GLY A 15 6.73 5.88 -14.76
N VAL A 16 6.11 6.33 -15.85
CA VAL A 16 6.80 7.00 -16.95
C VAL A 16 7.15 8.44 -16.59
N VAL A 17 6.22 9.16 -15.93
CA VAL A 17 6.34 10.61 -15.69
C VAL A 17 6.94 10.92 -14.32
N GLY A 18 6.50 10.23 -13.28
CA GLY A 18 6.73 10.60 -11.90
C GLY A 18 7.89 9.92 -11.20
N GLY A 19 8.61 8.99 -11.86
CA GLY A 19 9.75 8.31 -11.27
C GLY A 19 9.37 7.10 -10.41
N ARG A 20 10.38 6.52 -9.74
CA ARG A 20 10.24 5.24 -9.02
C ARG A 20 9.27 5.29 -7.86
N ILE A 21 9.28 6.37 -7.08
CA ILE A 21 8.38 6.49 -5.93
C ILE A 21 6.91 6.56 -6.38
N ASN A 22 6.64 7.28 -7.46
CA ASN A 22 5.29 7.38 -8.00
C ASN A 22 4.83 6.07 -8.61
N PHE A 23 5.75 5.35 -9.24
CA PHE A 23 5.47 4.00 -9.75
C PHE A 23 5.09 3.06 -8.59
N ALA A 24 5.87 3.10 -7.51
CA ALA A 24 5.64 2.28 -6.32
C ALA A 24 4.29 2.62 -5.67
N ARG A 25 3.98 3.91 -5.55
CA ARG A 25 2.68 4.35 -5.01
C ARG A 25 1.52 3.92 -5.90
N GLY A 26 1.77 3.78 -7.21
CA GLY A 26 0.81 3.21 -8.14
C GLY A 26 0.48 1.76 -7.78
N GLU A 27 1.46 0.99 -7.33
CA GLU A 27 1.23 -0.39 -6.87
C GLU A 27 0.28 -0.42 -5.66
N TRP A 28 0.42 0.53 -4.73
CA TRP A 28 -0.49 0.65 -3.61
C TRP A 28 -1.93 0.90 -4.09
N LYS A 29 -2.11 1.77 -5.07
CA LYS A 29 -3.44 2.05 -5.64
C LYS A 29 -4.04 0.82 -6.30
N VAL A 30 -3.26 0.08 -7.06
CA VAL A 30 -3.71 -1.16 -7.71
C VAL A 30 -4.11 -2.17 -6.64
N SER A 31 -3.29 -2.32 -5.60
CA SER A 31 -3.60 -3.22 -4.48
C SER A 31 -4.93 -2.86 -3.83
N ARG A 32 -5.15 -1.58 -3.57
CA ARG A 32 -6.39 -1.09 -2.96
C ARG A 32 -7.61 -1.40 -3.83
N CYS A 33 -7.51 -1.13 -5.13
CA CYS A 33 -8.59 -1.43 -6.07
C CYS A 33 -8.88 -2.93 -6.12
N CYS A 34 -7.84 -3.77 -6.12
CA CYS A 34 -8.01 -5.22 -6.11
C CYS A 34 -8.69 -5.68 -4.81
N ALA A 35 -8.30 -5.10 -3.67
CA ALA A 35 -8.91 -5.43 -2.39
C ALA A 35 -10.40 -5.06 -2.37
N GLU A 36 -10.75 -3.88 -2.87
CA GLU A 36 -12.13 -3.42 -2.97
C GLU A 36 -12.96 -4.30 -3.90
N ALA A 37 -12.34 -4.87 -4.92
CA ALA A 37 -12.98 -5.78 -5.86
C ALA A 37 -13.03 -7.23 -5.37
N GLY A 38 -12.53 -7.51 -4.16
CA GLY A 38 -12.49 -8.85 -3.60
C GLY A 38 -11.41 -9.76 -4.19
N ARG A 39 -10.45 -9.18 -4.91
CA ARG A 39 -9.36 -9.93 -5.55
C ARG A 39 -8.16 -9.99 -4.61
N SER A 40 -8.24 -10.83 -3.59
CA SER A 40 -7.26 -10.86 -2.51
C SER A 40 -5.85 -11.24 -2.97
N GLN A 41 -5.71 -12.20 -3.88
CA GLN A 41 -4.38 -12.61 -4.36
C GLN A 41 -3.68 -11.48 -5.11
N ALA A 42 -4.40 -10.79 -6.00
CA ALA A 42 -3.85 -9.66 -6.72
C ALA A 42 -3.53 -8.50 -5.77
N ALA A 43 -4.39 -8.27 -4.78
CA ALA A 43 -4.16 -7.22 -3.78
C ALA A 43 -2.86 -7.48 -3.00
N ILE A 44 -2.64 -8.71 -2.57
CA ILE A 44 -1.42 -9.12 -1.85
C ILE A 44 -0.20 -8.94 -2.76
N HIS A 45 -0.31 -9.38 -4.01
CA HIS A 45 0.79 -9.28 -4.97
C HIS A 45 1.25 -7.82 -5.15
N HIS A 46 0.33 -6.90 -5.41
CA HIS A 46 0.67 -5.50 -5.65
C HIS A 46 1.13 -4.79 -4.38
N ALA A 47 0.58 -5.14 -3.22
CA ALA A 47 1.06 -4.61 -1.94
C ALA A 47 2.49 -5.06 -1.66
N ASN A 48 2.83 -6.30 -2.00
CA ASN A 48 4.20 -6.80 -1.87
C ASN A 48 5.16 -6.10 -2.81
N LEU A 49 4.74 -5.78 -4.05
CA LEU A 49 5.58 -5.01 -4.98
C LEU A 49 5.90 -3.63 -4.40
N TYR A 50 4.94 -2.99 -3.77
CA TYR A 50 5.17 -1.71 -3.10
C TYR A 50 6.15 -1.89 -1.93
N MET A 51 5.95 -2.90 -1.10
CA MET A 51 6.85 -3.19 0.02
C MET A 51 8.28 -3.42 -0.44
N GLU A 52 8.48 -4.22 -1.49
CA GLU A 52 9.80 -4.50 -2.05
C GLU A 52 10.46 -3.22 -2.56
N ALA A 53 9.71 -2.36 -3.23
CA ALA A 53 10.21 -1.08 -3.70
C ALA A 53 10.63 -0.17 -2.54
N CYS A 54 9.84 -0.13 -1.47
CA CYS A 54 10.17 0.65 -0.27
C CYS A 54 11.48 0.20 0.36
N LYS A 55 11.71 -1.10 0.42
CA LYS A 55 12.94 -1.66 1.00
C LYS A 55 14.15 -1.43 0.10
N ALA A 56 13.97 -1.59 -1.21
CA ALA A 56 15.07 -1.45 -2.17
C ALA A 56 15.53 0.01 -2.31
N GLU A 57 14.60 0.96 -2.29
CA GLU A 57 14.88 2.37 -2.57
C GLU A 57 14.91 3.25 -1.31
N ASP A 58 14.49 2.72 -0.17
CA ASP A 58 14.42 3.46 1.10
C ASP A 58 13.67 4.80 0.97
N PHE A 59 12.40 4.70 0.62
CA PHE A 59 11.54 5.89 0.43
C PHE A 59 11.17 6.59 1.75
N GLY A 60 11.48 5.98 2.90
CA GLY A 60 11.21 6.55 4.20
C GLY A 60 9.97 5.99 4.89
N PRO A 61 9.67 6.49 6.11
CA PRO A 61 8.62 5.88 6.94
C PRO A 61 7.22 6.05 6.39
N PHE A 62 6.92 7.14 5.67
CA PHE A 62 5.60 7.33 5.07
C PHE A 62 5.24 6.17 4.15
N ASP A 63 6.10 5.91 3.16
CA ASP A 63 5.85 4.85 2.18
C ASP A 63 5.91 3.47 2.81
N LEU A 64 6.85 3.23 3.71
CA LEU A 64 6.95 1.93 4.39
C LEU A 64 5.69 1.63 5.21
N ALA A 65 5.19 2.64 5.94
CA ALA A 65 3.95 2.47 6.72
C ALA A 65 2.75 2.18 5.83
N PHE A 66 2.63 2.89 4.71
CA PHE A 66 1.55 2.64 3.76
C PHE A 66 1.69 1.28 3.06
N ALA A 67 2.90 0.80 2.85
CA ALA A 67 3.12 -0.55 2.32
C ALA A 67 2.60 -1.61 3.29
N HIS A 68 2.90 -1.48 4.58
CA HIS A 68 2.35 -2.37 5.60
C HIS A 68 0.82 -2.26 5.67
N GLY A 69 0.29 -1.04 5.59
CA GLY A 69 -1.16 -0.81 5.59
C GLY A 69 -1.86 -1.48 4.40
N GLY A 70 -1.23 -1.40 3.23
CA GLY A 70 -1.73 -2.08 2.04
C GLY A 70 -1.76 -3.59 2.18
N LEU A 71 -0.69 -4.15 2.74
CA LEU A 71 -0.63 -5.60 3.03
C LEU A 71 -1.69 -6.00 4.06
N ALA A 72 -1.88 -5.20 5.11
CA ALA A 72 -2.91 -5.48 6.11
C ALA A 72 -4.29 -5.54 5.48
N ARG A 73 -4.62 -4.58 4.60
CA ARG A 73 -5.90 -4.57 3.89
C ARG A 73 -6.05 -5.81 3.01
N ALA A 74 -5.01 -6.15 2.25
CA ALA A 74 -5.03 -7.28 1.34
C ALA A 74 -5.22 -8.60 2.08
N PHE A 75 -4.51 -8.79 3.19
CA PHE A 75 -4.66 -9.99 4.02
C PHE A 75 -6.03 -10.06 4.69
N ARG A 76 -6.59 -8.90 5.08
CA ARG A 76 -7.93 -8.85 5.66
C ARG A 76 -8.98 -9.33 4.66
N VAL A 77 -8.87 -8.90 3.41
CA VAL A 77 -9.76 -9.35 2.33
C VAL A 77 -9.59 -10.84 2.06
N ALA A 78 -8.38 -11.36 2.22
CA ALA A 78 -8.07 -12.78 2.04
C ALA A 78 -8.50 -13.63 3.25
N ASP A 79 -9.08 -13.02 4.27
CA ASP A 79 -9.47 -13.67 5.53
C ASP A 79 -8.27 -14.27 6.28
N ARG A 80 -7.13 -13.61 6.17
CA ARG A 80 -5.89 -13.98 6.88
C ARG A 80 -5.65 -12.96 7.98
N GLN A 81 -6.44 -13.07 9.05
CA GLN A 81 -6.54 -12.06 10.10
C GLN A 81 -5.24 -11.89 10.91
N GLU A 82 -4.52 -12.98 11.13
CA GLU A 82 -3.25 -12.91 11.87
C GLU A 82 -2.22 -12.06 11.13
N GLU A 83 -2.04 -12.32 9.85
CA GLU A 83 -1.11 -11.55 9.02
C GLU A 83 -1.56 -10.11 8.85
N ALA A 84 -2.87 -9.89 8.71
CA ALA A 84 -3.43 -8.55 8.67
C ALA A 84 -3.10 -7.78 9.95
N ALA A 85 -3.26 -8.40 11.11
CA ALA A 85 -2.96 -7.78 12.40
C ALA A 85 -1.48 -7.46 12.54
N GLN A 86 -0.59 -8.35 12.09
CA GLN A 86 0.85 -8.13 12.13
C GLN A 86 1.25 -6.92 11.29
N HIS A 87 0.71 -6.79 10.09
CA HIS A 87 1.03 -5.66 9.23
C HIS A 87 0.39 -4.35 9.70
N THR A 88 -0.79 -4.41 10.29
CA THR A 88 -1.42 -3.23 10.91
C THR A 88 -0.54 -2.70 12.03
N GLU A 89 -0.04 -3.59 12.88
CA GLU A 89 0.84 -3.19 13.99
C GLU A 89 2.17 -2.63 13.48
N ALA A 90 2.75 -3.27 12.46
CA ALA A 90 3.97 -2.78 11.82
C ALA A 90 3.76 -1.39 11.22
N ALA A 91 2.62 -1.16 10.57
CA ALA A 91 2.29 0.15 10.00
C ALA A 91 2.20 1.23 11.09
N ARG A 92 1.61 0.90 12.22
CA ARG A 92 1.53 1.84 13.35
C ARG A 92 2.89 2.18 13.91
N GLU A 93 3.75 1.19 14.09
CA GLU A 93 5.10 1.40 14.60
C GLU A 93 5.92 2.29 13.67
N VAL A 94 5.92 1.98 12.38
CA VAL A 94 6.64 2.80 11.40
C VAL A 94 6.00 4.18 11.29
N GLY A 95 4.69 4.25 11.38
CA GLY A 95 3.94 5.51 11.29
C GLY A 95 4.31 6.53 12.34
N LYS A 96 4.80 6.09 13.50
CA LYS A 96 5.27 7.01 14.56
C LYS A 96 6.45 7.87 14.09
N ASP A 97 7.21 7.39 13.11
CA ASP A 97 8.37 8.10 12.58
C ASP A 97 8.02 9.08 11.46
N ILE A 98 6.76 9.15 11.06
CA ILE A 98 6.31 10.12 10.05
C ILE A 98 6.33 11.51 10.68
N GLU A 99 7.10 12.43 10.08
CA GLU A 99 7.27 13.79 10.62
C GLU A 99 6.01 14.63 10.51
N SER A 100 5.30 14.54 9.38
CA SER A 100 4.10 15.33 9.15
C SER A 100 2.94 14.78 9.98
N ASP A 101 2.38 15.60 10.86
CA ASP A 101 1.23 15.24 11.67
C ASP A 101 0.02 14.89 10.81
N GLN A 102 -0.18 15.62 9.72
CA GLN A 102 -1.27 15.37 8.78
C GLN A 102 -1.12 14.01 8.09
N ASP A 103 0.08 13.69 7.63
CA ASP A 103 0.35 12.42 6.97
C ASP A 103 0.19 11.25 7.94
N ARG A 104 0.66 11.43 9.18
CA ARG A 104 0.53 10.42 10.23
C ARG A 104 -0.94 10.16 10.57
N ALA A 105 -1.73 11.21 10.70
CA ALA A 105 -3.17 11.10 10.95
C ALA A 105 -3.87 10.38 9.80
N TRP A 106 -3.51 10.70 8.57
CA TRP A 106 -4.07 10.05 7.39
C TRP A 106 -3.76 8.55 7.38
N LEU A 107 -2.52 8.17 7.71
CA LEU A 107 -2.15 6.76 7.83
C LEU A 107 -3.06 6.05 8.84
N PHE A 108 -3.19 6.60 10.04
CA PHE A 108 -3.97 5.95 11.10
C PHE A 108 -5.45 5.83 10.72
N GLU A 109 -6.01 6.81 10.02
CA GLU A 109 -7.36 6.71 9.48
C GLU A 109 -7.49 5.54 8.50
N ASN A 110 -6.48 5.32 7.65
CA ASN A 110 -6.50 4.24 6.67
C ASN A 110 -6.33 2.85 7.29
N LEU A 111 -5.80 2.77 8.52
CA LEU A 111 -5.63 1.49 9.22
C LEU A 111 -6.90 1.02 9.94
N MET A 112 -7.87 1.89 10.11
CA MET A 112 -9.16 1.55 10.76
C MET A 112 -10.21 1.02 9.76
#